data_0ec22f1ff963f72b67c1e89da51fa965
#
_entry.id   0ec22f1ff963f72b67c1e89da51fa965
#
_cell.length_a   1.000
_cell.length_b   1.000
_cell.length_c   1.000
_cell.angle_alpha   90.00
_cell.angle_beta   90.00
_cell.angle_gamma   90.00
#
_symmetry.space_group_name_H-M   'P 1'
#
loop_
_entity.id
_entity.type
_entity.pdbx_description
1 polymer ?
#
loop_
_entity_poly.entity_id
_entity_poly.type
_entity_poly.pdbx_seq_one_letter_code
_entity_poly.pdbx_strand_id
1 'polypeptide(L)'
;MDAVILDIGQSIAAAIRDNPPGATFILNSGVHREGLLWPKDGQTFIGAPGAVLSGARVLEGWQREGAVWRRPGLPRPHPPGYGLLTAGRESGRHLEELFIDGVRLTRVDAQSDLGPGRWYFDANDGAALIAQDPTGRSVELSVLGVAFSGPARNLTIQDLTVEKFATPAQIGAIHGHEGIGWRILDCIVRWNHGQGINVGPGALVSGGAVIENGQLGIGGGGANGARIEGVDVARNNAAGYDPYWEAGGIKISASAAVIIARNHVHHNAGPGIWGDIDMIGTLYEANRVEENDLNGIMHEISQDAVIRCNVLVRNGRVGRDWLLPSQVLIQNSRNVQVERNYVEVGAGSGNGIVLIQEERGSGARGPRETRDNLVRGNIVVHRDAGGWNGFGTVADASAADLWPNRWEANIYYVPDEGPVHWMFGGVPRHWDELQGRKAFGGTVVQGERRLVGTTPAVKPPC
;
A
#
# COMPACT_ATOMS: atom_id res chain seq x y z
N MET A 1 6.28 -37.08 3.96
CA MET A 1 7.46 -36.79 4.84
C MET A 1 6.95 -36.10 6.05
N ASP A 2 7.45 -36.45 7.21
CA ASP A 2 7.09 -35.74 8.44
C ASP A 2 7.63 -34.30 8.36
N ALA A 3 6.96 -33.36 9.03
CA ALA A 3 7.42 -31.98 9.08
C ALA A 3 8.72 -31.86 9.88
N VAL A 4 9.65 -31.03 9.43
CA VAL A 4 10.87 -30.66 10.15
C VAL A 4 10.53 -29.58 11.16
N ILE A 5 10.72 -29.88 12.44
CA ILE A 5 10.48 -28.93 13.53
C ILE A 5 11.75 -28.11 13.75
N LEU A 6 11.60 -26.80 13.81
CA LEU A 6 12.70 -25.85 14.02
C LEU A 6 12.52 -25.08 15.34
N ASP A 7 13.39 -25.37 16.30
CA ASP A 7 13.48 -24.64 17.56
C ASP A 7 14.26 -23.32 17.39
N ILE A 8 14.10 -22.41 18.36
CA ILE A 8 14.86 -21.16 18.40
C ILE A 8 16.37 -21.48 18.40
N GLY A 9 17.11 -20.76 17.55
CA GLY A 9 18.57 -20.94 17.40
C GLY A 9 18.97 -22.02 16.40
N GLN A 10 18.06 -22.84 15.89
CA GLN A 10 18.34 -23.72 14.77
C GLN A 10 18.28 -22.91 13.45
N SER A 11 19.19 -23.22 12.52
CA SER A 11 19.27 -22.51 11.25
C SER A 11 18.21 -23.01 10.27
N ILE A 12 17.32 -22.10 9.88
CA ILE A 12 16.30 -22.31 8.85
C ILE A 12 16.97 -22.51 7.50
N ALA A 13 18.02 -21.74 7.19
CA ALA A 13 18.77 -21.88 5.93
C ALA A 13 19.45 -23.26 5.80
N ALA A 14 19.98 -23.80 6.90
CA ALA A 14 20.51 -25.17 6.92
C ALA A 14 19.40 -26.18 6.68
N ALA A 15 18.25 -26.04 7.32
CA ALA A 15 17.11 -26.91 7.12
C ALA A 15 16.62 -26.88 5.65
N ILE A 16 16.53 -25.70 5.02
CA ILE A 16 16.21 -25.54 3.60
C ILE A 16 17.21 -26.31 2.72
N ARG A 17 18.51 -26.13 2.98
CA ARG A 17 19.58 -26.77 2.21
C ARG A 17 19.50 -28.30 2.30
N ASP A 18 19.30 -28.83 3.51
CA ASP A 18 19.43 -30.24 3.83
C ASP A 18 18.17 -31.06 3.54
N ASN A 19 17.05 -30.40 3.24
CA ASN A 19 15.78 -31.06 2.89
C ASN A 19 15.39 -30.85 1.41
N PRO A 20 14.63 -31.79 0.81
CA PRO A 20 14.25 -31.72 -0.59
C PRO A 20 13.20 -30.64 -0.88
N PRO A 21 12.91 -30.33 -2.16
CA PRO A 21 11.70 -29.66 -2.58
C PRO A 21 10.45 -30.31 -1.98
N GLY A 22 9.42 -29.50 -1.67
CA GLY A 22 8.17 -29.97 -1.05
C GLY A 22 8.25 -30.27 0.45
N ALA A 23 9.40 -30.11 1.10
CA ALA A 23 9.52 -30.30 2.55
C ALA A 23 8.71 -29.24 3.33
N THR A 24 8.17 -29.66 4.48
CA THR A 24 7.44 -28.78 5.39
C THR A 24 8.29 -28.50 6.64
N PHE A 25 8.37 -27.23 7.03
CA PHE A 25 9.06 -26.75 8.21
C PHE A 25 8.04 -26.12 9.17
N ILE A 26 8.12 -26.47 10.45
CA ILE A 26 7.34 -25.86 11.52
C ILE A 26 8.31 -25.06 12.40
N LEU A 27 8.13 -23.73 12.41
CA LEU A 27 8.89 -22.86 13.31
C LEU A 27 8.18 -22.80 14.65
N ASN A 28 8.83 -23.28 15.71
CA ASN A 28 8.26 -23.23 17.04
C ASN A 28 8.11 -21.79 17.56
N SER A 29 7.26 -21.62 18.58
CA SER A 29 6.96 -20.35 19.24
C SER A 29 8.24 -19.63 19.69
N GLY A 30 8.32 -18.32 19.45
CA GLY A 30 9.42 -17.43 19.83
C GLY A 30 10.08 -16.76 18.63
N VAL A 31 11.24 -16.10 18.87
CA VAL A 31 11.88 -15.24 17.86
C VAL A 31 13.04 -15.95 17.18
N HIS A 32 12.87 -16.31 15.94
CA HIS A 32 13.90 -16.81 15.03
C HIS A 32 14.59 -15.61 14.36
N ARG A 33 15.89 -15.44 14.58
CA ARG A 33 16.66 -14.31 14.06
C ARG A 33 17.52 -14.74 12.88
N GLU A 34 16.89 -14.86 11.74
CA GLU A 34 17.52 -15.28 10.50
C GLU A 34 16.84 -14.61 9.31
N GLY A 35 17.51 -14.58 8.17
CA GLY A 35 17.00 -14.03 6.92
C GLY A 35 17.84 -14.48 5.75
N LEU A 36 17.59 -13.89 4.55
CA LEU A 36 18.17 -14.31 3.29
C LEU A 36 17.87 -15.80 3.00
N LEU A 37 16.65 -16.21 3.35
CA LEU A 37 16.19 -17.58 3.12
C LEU A 37 15.83 -17.77 1.64
N TRP A 38 16.40 -18.81 1.03
CA TRP A 38 16.20 -19.17 -0.37
C TRP A 38 15.52 -20.54 -0.45
N PRO A 39 14.18 -20.60 -0.37
CA PRO A 39 13.43 -21.85 -0.41
C PRO A 39 13.59 -22.61 -1.73
N LYS A 40 13.31 -23.90 -1.68
CA LYS A 40 13.16 -24.75 -2.85
C LYS A 40 11.69 -24.87 -3.24
N ASP A 41 11.43 -25.33 -4.46
CA ASP A 41 10.07 -25.50 -5.00
C ASP A 41 9.17 -26.29 -4.04
N GLY A 42 7.95 -25.81 -3.84
CA GLY A 42 6.91 -26.46 -3.05
C GLY A 42 7.18 -26.56 -1.55
N GLN A 43 8.27 -25.99 -1.03
CA GLN A 43 8.51 -25.97 0.42
C GLN A 43 7.44 -25.17 1.15
N THR A 44 7.14 -25.57 2.38
CA THR A 44 6.12 -24.94 3.23
C THR A 44 6.74 -24.57 4.57
N PHE A 45 6.52 -23.33 5.01
CA PHE A 45 6.93 -22.79 6.31
C PHE A 45 5.69 -22.44 7.11
N ILE A 46 5.51 -23.06 8.27
CA ILE A 46 4.37 -22.85 9.16
C ILE A 46 4.89 -22.33 10.50
N GLY A 47 4.38 -21.19 10.93
CA GLY A 47 4.64 -20.69 12.28
C GLY A 47 3.72 -21.35 13.30
N ALA A 48 4.29 -21.90 14.37
CA ALA A 48 3.49 -22.20 15.55
C ALA A 48 2.96 -20.90 16.18
N PRO A 49 1.88 -20.93 16.98
CA PRO A 49 1.37 -19.71 17.62
C PRO A 49 2.46 -18.92 18.35
N GLY A 50 2.68 -17.66 17.96
CA GLY A 50 3.75 -16.81 18.49
C GLY A 50 5.14 -17.00 17.85
N ALA A 51 5.25 -17.71 16.74
CA ALA A 51 6.47 -17.77 15.95
C ALA A 51 6.73 -16.46 15.23
N VAL A 52 7.94 -15.92 15.35
CA VAL A 52 8.39 -14.67 14.74
C VAL A 52 9.69 -14.91 13.99
N LEU A 53 9.75 -14.51 12.73
CA LEU A 53 10.98 -14.39 11.97
C LEU A 53 11.40 -12.93 11.95
N SER A 54 12.53 -12.59 12.55
CA SER A 54 12.97 -11.22 12.76
C SER A 54 14.31 -10.93 12.09
N GLY A 55 14.36 -9.80 11.38
CA GLY A 55 15.59 -9.26 10.78
C GLY A 55 16.46 -8.46 11.76
N ALA A 56 16.03 -8.28 13.00
CA ALA A 56 16.74 -7.50 13.98
C ALA A 56 17.65 -8.33 14.89
N ARG A 57 18.70 -7.68 15.40
CA ARG A 57 19.55 -8.19 16.48
C ARG A 57 19.27 -7.46 17.77
N VAL A 58 19.34 -8.18 18.89
CA VAL A 58 19.33 -7.58 20.24
C VAL A 58 20.67 -6.88 20.48
N LEU A 59 20.62 -5.65 20.94
CA LEU A 59 21.78 -4.84 21.27
C LEU A 59 21.98 -4.83 22.79
N GLU A 60 23.09 -5.39 23.22
CA GLU A 60 23.55 -5.39 24.61
C GLU A 60 24.81 -4.52 24.76
N GLY A 61 25.24 -4.26 25.99
CA GLY A 61 26.49 -3.52 26.28
C GLY A 61 26.37 -2.01 26.03
N TRP A 62 25.20 -1.44 26.34
CA TRP A 62 24.98 -0.01 26.37
C TRP A 62 25.80 0.66 27.46
N GLN A 63 26.42 1.80 27.17
CA GLN A 63 27.22 2.59 28.07
C GLN A 63 26.60 3.98 28.24
N ARG A 64 26.51 4.45 29.46
CA ARG A 64 25.98 5.80 29.72
C ARG A 64 27.05 6.86 29.50
N GLU A 65 26.76 7.82 28.65
CA GLU A 65 27.62 8.99 28.38
C GLU A 65 26.82 10.28 28.66
N GLY A 66 26.90 10.77 29.87
CA GLY A 66 26.16 11.94 30.30
C GLY A 66 24.65 11.72 30.27
N ALA A 67 23.96 12.44 29.37
CA ALA A 67 22.49 12.35 29.20
C ALA A 67 22.04 11.30 28.19
N VAL A 68 22.96 10.63 27.52
CA VAL A 68 22.65 9.64 26.48
C VAL A 68 23.24 8.27 26.81
N TRP A 69 22.69 7.25 26.15
CA TRP A 69 23.22 5.90 26.17
C TRP A 69 23.80 5.58 24.78
N ARG A 70 25.00 5.03 24.77
CA ARG A 70 25.77 4.70 23.57
C ARG A 70 26.04 3.21 23.47
N ARG A 71 25.87 2.63 22.29
CA ARG A 71 26.23 1.25 21.95
C ARG A 71 27.22 1.27 20.79
N PRO A 72 28.54 1.19 21.04
CA PRO A 72 29.57 1.19 20.00
C PRO A 72 29.71 -0.16 19.30
N GLY A 73 30.50 -0.18 18.25
CA GLY A 73 30.91 -1.40 17.53
C GLY A 73 29.80 -2.08 16.74
N LEU A 74 28.83 -1.30 16.27
CA LEU A 74 27.86 -1.79 15.31
C LEU A 74 28.48 -1.95 13.91
N PRO A 75 28.02 -2.90 13.11
CA PRO A 75 28.46 -3.03 11.75
C PRO A 75 28.17 -1.73 10.97
N ARG A 76 28.95 -1.50 9.91
CA ARG A 76 28.69 -0.38 9.02
C ARG A 76 27.23 -0.47 8.52
N PRO A 77 26.48 0.63 8.55
CA PRO A 77 25.11 0.63 8.04
C PRO A 77 25.08 0.24 6.56
N HIS A 78 23.93 -0.23 6.13
CA HIS A 78 23.67 -0.37 4.70
C HIS A 78 23.88 0.99 3.99
N PRO A 79 24.31 1.01 2.75
CA PRO A 79 24.28 2.24 1.96
C PRO A 79 22.87 2.87 2.03
N PRO A 80 22.77 4.21 1.99
CA PRO A 80 21.45 4.86 1.93
C PRO A 80 20.58 4.27 0.83
N GLY A 81 19.33 3.99 1.16
CA GLY A 81 18.38 3.36 0.26
C GLY A 81 18.07 4.24 -0.96
N TYR A 82 17.70 3.58 -2.05
CA TYR A 82 17.11 4.20 -3.23
C TYR A 82 15.68 4.69 -2.93
N GLY A 83 15.23 5.69 -3.67
CA GLY A 83 13.82 6.15 -3.64
C GLY A 83 13.69 7.63 -3.33
N LEU A 84 12.52 8.17 -3.66
CA LEU A 84 12.16 9.53 -3.33
C LEU A 84 11.53 9.55 -1.93
N LEU A 85 11.89 10.55 -1.14
CA LEU A 85 11.33 10.78 0.19
C LEU A 85 10.57 12.10 0.22
N THR A 86 9.55 12.16 1.03
CA THR A 86 8.86 13.42 1.33
C THR A 86 9.83 14.37 2.04
N ALA A 87 9.77 15.65 1.72
CA ALA A 87 10.62 16.68 2.33
C ALA A 87 10.50 16.64 3.87
N GLY A 88 11.65 16.69 4.56
CA GLY A 88 11.74 16.56 6.01
C GLY A 88 11.71 15.11 6.52
N ARG A 89 11.78 14.12 5.62
CA ARG A 89 11.84 12.69 5.95
C ARG A 89 13.11 12.03 5.43
N GLU A 90 14.19 12.80 5.24
CA GLU A 90 15.44 12.37 4.62
C GLU A 90 16.12 11.22 5.37
N SER A 91 15.93 11.12 6.69
CA SER A 91 16.38 9.98 7.52
C SER A 91 15.77 8.64 7.10
N GLY A 92 14.63 8.65 6.42
CA GLY A 92 13.98 7.47 5.88
C GLY A 92 14.76 6.73 4.79
N ARG A 93 15.86 7.27 4.27
CA ARG A 93 16.76 6.55 3.36
C ARG A 93 17.68 5.54 4.05
N HIS A 94 17.75 5.57 5.37
CA HIS A 94 18.55 4.63 6.15
C HIS A 94 17.73 3.42 6.52
N LEU A 95 18.21 2.24 6.17
CA LEU A 95 17.43 1.00 6.27
C LEU A 95 17.32 0.46 7.69
N GLU A 96 18.25 0.85 8.58
CA GLU A 96 18.26 0.39 9.97
C GLU A 96 17.19 1.11 10.77
N GLU A 97 16.36 0.31 11.43
CA GLU A 97 15.34 0.73 12.37
C GLU A 97 15.71 0.28 13.78
N LEU A 98 15.58 1.13 14.78
CA LEU A 98 15.84 0.77 16.18
C LEU A 98 14.53 0.70 16.97
N PHE A 99 14.43 -0.34 17.79
CA PHE A 99 13.24 -0.62 18.60
C PHE A 99 13.62 -0.77 20.06
N ILE A 100 12.78 -0.29 20.97
CA ILE A 100 12.86 -0.55 22.41
C ILE A 100 11.54 -1.17 22.84
N ASP A 101 11.59 -2.41 23.38
CA ASP A 101 10.41 -3.21 23.77
C ASP A 101 9.35 -3.26 22.65
N GLY A 102 9.79 -3.44 21.41
CA GLY A 102 8.92 -3.51 20.24
C GLY A 102 8.39 -2.15 19.76
N VAL A 103 8.76 -1.04 20.38
CA VAL A 103 8.38 0.31 19.93
C VAL A 103 9.48 0.88 19.05
N ARG A 104 9.15 1.24 17.79
CA ARG A 104 10.07 1.86 16.86
C ARG A 104 10.45 3.27 17.31
N LEU A 105 11.75 3.59 17.28
CA LEU A 105 12.26 4.94 17.50
C LEU A 105 12.46 5.66 16.17
N THR A 106 12.24 6.97 16.18
CA THR A 106 12.53 7.82 15.03
C THR A 106 14.04 8.05 14.92
N ARG A 107 14.63 7.70 13.77
CA ARG A 107 16.02 8.06 13.48
C ARG A 107 16.14 9.56 13.25
N VAL A 108 17.20 10.17 13.78
CA VAL A 108 17.56 11.57 13.55
C VAL A 108 18.93 11.65 12.90
N ASP A 109 19.17 12.73 12.11
CA ASP A 109 20.39 12.91 11.36
C ASP A 109 21.48 13.68 12.12
N ALA A 110 21.13 14.27 13.26
CA ALA A 110 22.08 14.94 14.15
C ALA A 110 21.92 14.49 15.60
N GLN A 111 23.04 14.34 16.30
CA GLN A 111 23.03 13.98 17.73
C GLN A 111 22.32 15.04 18.59
N SER A 112 22.35 16.31 18.20
CA SER A 112 21.62 17.42 18.87
C SER A 112 20.12 17.21 18.90
N ASP A 113 19.56 16.39 18.00
CA ASP A 113 18.13 16.16 17.87
C ASP A 113 17.65 14.94 18.67
N LEU A 114 18.56 14.31 19.41
CA LEU A 114 18.23 13.19 20.30
C LEU A 114 17.24 13.65 21.37
N GLY A 115 16.30 12.78 21.68
CA GLY A 115 15.28 12.96 22.70
C GLY A 115 14.49 11.68 22.92
N PRO A 116 13.46 11.71 23.76
CA PRO A 116 12.57 10.57 23.96
C PRO A 116 11.98 10.08 22.65
N GLY A 117 12.01 8.76 22.39
CA GLY A 117 11.50 8.15 21.16
C GLY A 117 12.39 8.35 19.93
N ARG A 118 13.62 8.86 20.10
CA ARG A 118 14.55 9.10 18.99
C ARG A 118 15.87 8.38 19.19
N TRP A 119 16.54 8.08 18.08
CA TRP A 119 17.87 7.50 18.07
C TRP A 119 18.75 8.10 16.97
N TYR A 120 20.05 8.08 17.18
CA TYR A 120 21.04 8.58 16.25
C TYR A 120 22.09 7.50 15.97
N PHE A 121 22.57 7.40 14.73
CA PHE A 121 23.69 6.57 14.37
C PHE A 121 24.93 7.42 14.13
N ASP A 122 25.95 7.26 14.98
CA ASP A 122 27.24 7.88 14.79
C ASP A 122 28.09 7.05 13.81
N ALA A 123 28.28 7.57 12.59
CA ALA A 123 29.00 6.87 11.54
C ALA A 123 30.52 6.86 11.75
N ASN A 124 31.08 7.70 12.65
CA ASN A 124 32.53 7.80 12.86
C ASN A 124 33.07 6.56 13.57
N ASP A 125 32.34 6.03 14.50
CA ASP A 125 32.76 4.87 15.29
C ASP A 125 31.75 3.70 15.29
N GLY A 126 30.69 3.81 14.48
CA GLY A 126 29.67 2.78 14.38
C GLY A 126 28.88 2.60 15.67
N ALA A 127 28.29 3.66 16.20
CA ALA A 127 27.54 3.60 17.44
C ALA A 127 26.08 4.03 17.27
N ALA A 128 25.18 3.33 17.96
CA ALA A 128 23.82 3.81 18.18
C ALA A 128 23.76 4.61 19.48
N LEU A 129 23.04 5.75 19.45
CA LEU A 129 22.80 6.61 20.60
C LEU A 129 21.30 6.76 20.84
N ILE A 130 20.87 6.67 22.10
CA ILE A 130 19.49 6.88 22.55
C ILE A 130 19.47 7.72 23.81
N ALA A 131 18.36 8.43 24.05
CA ALA A 131 18.18 9.21 25.28
C ALA A 131 17.52 8.40 26.41
N GLN A 132 16.78 7.33 26.07
CA GLN A 132 16.12 6.48 27.07
C GLN A 132 17.09 5.49 27.69
N ASP A 133 16.88 5.17 28.98
CA ASP A 133 17.61 4.11 29.68
C ASP A 133 17.24 2.73 29.10
N PRO A 134 18.22 1.97 28.56
CA PRO A 134 17.99 0.64 28.01
C PRO A 134 18.06 -0.47 29.06
N THR A 135 18.35 -0.16 30.33
CA THR A 135 18.52 -1.14 31.40
C THR A 135 17.26 -1.98 31.61
N GLY A 136 17.39 -3.29 31.50
CA GLY A 136 16.28 -4.23 31.65
C GLY A 136 15.25 -4.20 30.47
N ARG A 137 15.58 -3.52 29.37
CA ARG A 137 14.73 -3.41 28.19
C ARG A 137 15.33 -4.17 27.00
N SER A 138 14.47 -4.64 26.12
CA SER A 138 14.90 -5.23 24.85
C SER A 138 15.14 -4.13 23.83
N VAL A 139 16.39 -3.90 23.45
CA VAL A 139 16.75 -2.96 22.38
C VAL A 139 17.19 -3.74 21.17
N GLU A 140 16.56 -3.53 20.03
CA GLU A 140 16.77 -4.28 18.80
C GLU A 140 17.07 -3.34 17.62
N LEU A 141 17.98 -3.77 16.75
CA LEU A 141 18.35 -3.04 15.53
C LEU A 141 18.11 -3.94 14.31
N SER A 142 17.35 -3.45 13.32
CA SER A 142 17.21 -4.11 12.03
C SER A 142 18.56 -4.21 11.33
N VAL A 143 18.94 -5.41 10.89
CA VAL A 143 20.25 -5.64 10.24
C VAL A 143 20.16 -6.54 9.01
N LEU A 144 19.14 -7.41 8.92
CA LEU A 144 18.96 -8.31 7.78
C LEU A 144 18.01 -7.68 6.76
N GLY A 145 18.35 -7.77 5.48
CA GLY A 145 17.62 -7.07 4.43
C GLY A 145 16.32 -7.77 4.00
N VAL A 146 16.24 -9.09 4.04
CA VAL A 146 15.10 -9.87 3.50
C VAL A 146 14.89 -11.14 4.34
N ALA A 147 13.65 -11.52 4.54
CA ALA A 147 13.30 -12.81 5.18
C ALA A 147 13.37 -13.94 4.16
N PHE A 148 12.46 -13.92 3.17
CA PHE A 148 12.38 -14.92 2.11
C PHE A 148 12.57 -14.26 0.75
N SER A 149 13.35 -14.90 -0.12
CA SER A 149 13.55 -14.47 -1.52
C SER A 149 13.85 -15.67 -2.41
N GLY A 150 13.85 -15.45 -3.73
CA GLY A 150 14.30 -16.42 -4.72
C GLY A 150 13.22 -16.89 -5.70
N PRO A 151 13.62 -17.70 -6.68
CA PRO A 151 12.77 -18.08 -7.81
C PRO A 151 11.90 -19.33 -7.54
N ALA A 152 11.82 -19.79 -6.30
CA ALA A 152 11.06 -21.00 -5.96
C ALA A 152 9.61 -20.93 -6.48
N ARG A 153 9.08 -22.07 -6.88
CA ARG A 153 7.70 -22.23 -7.32
C ARG A 153 6.85 -22.81 -6.19
N ASN A 154 5.62 -22.33 -6.06
CA ASN A 154 4.61 -22.86 -5.14
C ASN A 154 5.08 -22.92 -3.67
N LEU A 155 5.89 -21.93 -3.25
CA LEU A 155 6.24 -21.76 -1.85
C LEU A 155 4.99 -21.43 -1.03
N THR A 156 4.87 -22.00 0.17
CA THR A 156 3.85 -21.58 1.16
C THR A 156 4.52 -21.04 2.42
N ILE A 157 4.09 -19.87 2.88
CA ILE A 157 4.45 -19.25 4.17
C ILE A 157 3.13 -19.02 4.90
N GLN A 158 2.97 -19.57 6.08
CA GLN A 158 1.69 -19.55 6.79
C GLN A 158 1.85 -19.32 8.29
N ASP A 159 0.91 -18.57 8.90
CA ASP A 159 0.81 -18.35 10.35
C ASP A 159 2.09 -17.78 10.99
N LEU A 160 2.89 -17.02 10.24
CA LEU A 160 4.18 -16.50 10.67
C LEU A 160 4.16 -14.98 10.80
N THR A 161 4.72 -14.45 11.89
CA THR A 161 5.07 -13.04 11.97
C THR A 161 6.44 -12.80 11.32
N VAL A 162 6.53 -11.88 10.36
CA VAL A 162 7.78 -11.46 9.69
C VAL A 162 8.01 -9.99 9.94
N GLU A 163 9.07 -9.65 10.69
CA GLU A 163 9.25 -8.27 11.16
C GLU A 163 10.69 -7.79 11.23
N LYS A 164 10.84 -6.46 11.24
CA LYS A 164 12.09 -5.73 11.53
C LYS A 164 13.23 -6.06 10.56
N PHE A 165 12.91 -6.22 9.28
CA PHE A 165 13.91 -6.34 8.23
C PHE A 165 14.31 -4.97 7.70
N ALA A 166 15.62 -4.75 7.49
CA ALA A 166 16.20 -3.55 6.88
C ALA A 166 16.08 -3.65 5.33
N THR A 167 14.87 -3.83 4.82
CA THR A 167 14.61 -4.00 3.39
C THR A 167 14.84 -2.68 2.65
N PRO A 168 15.53 -2.68 1.50
CA PRO A 168 15.55 -1.51 0.62
C PRO A 168 14.16 -1.16 0.08
N ALA A 169 14.03 0.05 -0.46
CA ALA A 169 12.84 0.42 -1.20
C ALA A 169 12.54 -0.57 -2.34
N GLN A 170 11.27 -0.81 -2.62
CA GLN A 170 10.75 -1.73 -3.62
C GLN A 170 11.06 -3.22 -3.36
N ILE A 171 11.71 -3.54 -2.26
CA ILE A 171 11.99 -4.92 -1.83
C ILE A 171 11.09 -5.29 -0.66
N GLY A 172 10.41 -6.43 -0.75
CA GLY A 172 9.59 -6.96 0.34
C GLY A 172 10.42 -7.73 1.36
N ALA A 173 10.03 -7.70 2.63
CA ALA A 173 10.58 -8.65 3.61
C ALA A 173 10.27 -10.10 3.19
N ILE A 174 9.08 -10.33 2.65
CA ILE A 174 8.77 -11.52 1.83
C ILE A 174 8.84 -11.08 0.37
N HIS A 175 9.95 -11.39 -0.29
CA HIS A 175 10.25 -10.92 -1.66
C HIS A 175 10.01 -12.03 -2.69
N GLY A 176 8.74 -12.18 -3.08
CA GLY A 176 8.30 -13.20 -4.05
C GLY A 176 8.32 -12.74 -5.52
N HIS A 177 9.02 -11.66 -5.85
CA HIS A 177 9.02 -11.06 -7.21
C HIS A 177 9.41 -12.06 -8.31
N GLU A 178 10.46 -12.88 -8.08
CA GLU A 178 10.92 -13.92 -9.00
C GLU A 178 10.18 -15.24 -8.81
N GLY A 179 9.46 -15.39 -7.69
CA GLY A 179 8.73 -16.58 -7.33
C GLY A 179 7.44 -16.75 -8.13
N ILE A 180 7.03 -17.98 -8.38
CA ILE A 180 5.79 -18.28 -9.10
C ILE A 180 4.85 -19.05 -8.17
N GLY A 181 3.62 -18.56 -8.01
CA GLY A 181 2.58 -19.24 -7.25
C GLY A 181 2.85 -19.28 -5.73
N TRP A 182 3.58 -18.32 -5.19
CA TRP A 182 3.77 -18.21 -3.74
C TRP A 182 2.45 -17.99 -3.03
N ARG A 183 2.29 -18.64 -1.89
CA ARG A 183 1.12 -18.52 -1.00
C ARG A 183 1.57 -17.99 0.33
N ILE A 184 1.06 -16.80 0.70
CA ILE A 184 1.34 -16.14 1.97
C ILE A 184 0.00 -16.06 2.69
N LEU A 185 -0.15 -16.90 3.73
CA LEU A 185 -1.46 -17.18 4.33
C LEU A 185 -1.42 -16.80 5.82
N ASP A 186 -2.38 -16.01 6.27
CA ASP A 186 -2.57 -15.63 7.66
C ASP A 186 -1.30 -15.12 8.38
N CYS A 187 -0.40 -14.47 7.62
CA CYS A 187 0.85 -13.92 8.12
C CYS A 187 0.65 -12.49 8.67
N ILE A 188 1.46 -12.14 9.67
CA ILE A 188 1.62 -10.75 10.11
C ILE A 188 2.97 -10.25 9.60
N VAL A 189 2.96 -9.27 8.68
CA VAL A 189 4.18 -8.70 8.09
C VAL A 189 4.28 -7.23 8.47
N ARG A 190 5.23 -6.88 9.35
CA ARG A 190 5.26 -5.54 9.95
C ARG A 190 6.66 -5.02 10.23
N TRP A 191 6.77 -3.69 10.37
CA TRP A 191 7.99 -2.99 10.83
C TRP A 191 9.21 -3.28 9.97
N ASN A 192 9.01 -3.58 8.68
CA ASN A 192 10.08 -3.72 7.72
C ASN A 192 10.32 -2.37 7.03
N HIS A 193 11.56 -2.02 6.72
CA HIS A 193 11.89 -0.66 6.28
C HIS A 193 11.36 -0.34 4.86
N GLY A 194 11.43 -1.29 3.93
CA GLY A 194 10.84 -1.15 2.58
C GLY A 194 9.40 -1.65 2.53
N GLN A 195 9.12 -2.55 1.60
CA GLN A 195 7.80 -3.19 1.49
C GLN A 195 7.67 -4.34 2.50
N GLY A 196 6.44 -4.61 2.93
CA GLY A 196 6.14 -5.82 3.69
C GLY A 196 6.25 -7.06 2.79
N ILE A 197 5.43 -7.12 1.76
CA ILE A 197 5.39 -8.21 0.80
C ILE A 197 5.58 -7.68 -0.62
N ASN A 198 6.39 -8.35 -1.42
CA ASN A 198 6.44 -8.14 -2.87
C ASN A 198 6.00 -9.42 -3.57
N VAL A 199 4.93 -9.32 -4.39
CA VAL A 199 4.31 -10.48 -5.04
C VAL A 199 4.80 -10.68 -6.47
N GLY A 200 4.93 -11.94 -6.88
CA GLY A 200 5.23 -12.38 -8.24
C GLY A 200 4.02 -13.02 -8.94
N PRO A 201 4.24 -13.63 -10.12
CA PRO A 201 3.19 -14.27 -10.92
C PRO A 201 2.44 -15.37 -10.16
N GLY A 202 1.10 -15.33 -10.22
CA GLY A 202 0.22 -16.32 -9.60
C GLY A 202 0.25 -16.34 -8.07
N ALA A 203 0.84 -15.34 -7.43
CA ALA A 203 0.89 -15.27 -5.96
C ALA A 203 -0.49 -15.16 -5.33
N LEU A 204 -0.65 -15.73 -4.15
CA LEU A 204 -1.81 -15.56 -3.28
C LEU A 204 -1.36 -15.00 -1.93
N VAL A 205 -1.85 -13.81 -1.58
CA VAL A 205 -1.78 -13.27 -0.23
C VAL A 205 -3.19 -13.33 0.34
N SER A 206 -3.40 -14.05 1.42
CA SER A 206 -4.75 -14.24 1.97
C SER A 206 -4.74 -14.23 3.50
N GLY A 207 -5.62 -13.45 4.09
CA GLY A 207 -5.70 -13.31 5.54
C GLY A 207 -4.51 -12.57 6.16
N GLY A 208 -4.50 -12.50 7.48
CA GLY A 208 -3.44 -11.84 8.25
C GLY A 208 -3.40 -10.32 8.10
N ALA A 209 -2.24 -9.73 8.38
CA ALA A 209 -2.05 -8.28 8.39
C ALA A 209 -0.69 -7.86 7.81
N VAL A 210 -0.68 -6.79 7.01
CA VAL A 210 0.55 -6.19 6.45
C VAL A 210 0.59 -4.72 6.86
N ILE A 211 1.25 -4.43 7.97
CA ILE A 211 1.08 -3.18 8.69
C ILE A 211 2.39 -2.50 9.07
N GLU A 212 2.37 -1.17 9.12
CA GLU A 212 3.46 -0.34 9.64
C GLU A 212 4.82 -0.61 8.95
N ASN A 213 4.82 -1.01 7.67
CA ASN A 213 6.04 -1.12 6.89
C ASN A 213 6.47 0.26 6.37
N GLY A 214 7.76 0.41 6.07
CA GLY A 214 8.36 1.72 5.81
C GLY A 214 7.94 2.33 4.49
N GLN A 215 7.66 1.54 3.44
CA GLN A 215 7.28 2.06 2.12
C GLN A 215 5.86 1.63 1.72
N LEU A 216 5.66 0.38 1.39
CA LEU A 216 4.37 -0.21 0.97
C LEU A 216 4.00 -1.38 1.89
N GLY A 217 2.71 -1.60 2.05
CA GLY A 217 2.26 -2.87 2.59
C GLY A 217 2.57 -4.00 1.61
N ILE A 218 1.93 -3.99 0.44
CA ILE A 218 2.09 -5.02 -0.58
C ILE A 218 2.43 -4.35 -1.91
N GLY A 219 3.54 -4.76 -2.53
CA GLY A 219 3.95 -4.32 -3.85
C GLY A 219 4.08 -5.48 -4.83
N GLY A 220 4.18 -5.16 -6.13
CA GLY A 220 4.44 -6.16 -7.16
C GLY A 220 4.53 -5.57 -8.56
N GLY A 221 5.46 -6.06 -9.35
CA GLY A 221 5.59 -5.76 -10.77
C GLY A 221 5.62 -7.06 -11.57
N GLY A 222 4.85 -7.13 -12.68
CA GLY A 222 4.75 -8.37 -13.46
C GLY A 222 4.01 -9.52 -12.74
N ALA A 223 3.22 -9.21 -11.71
CA ALA A 223 2.51 -10.17 -10.87
C ALA A 223 1.23 -10.71 -11.54
N ASN A 224 1.36 -11.22 -12.76
CA ASN A 224 0.22 -11.73 -13.53
C ASN A 224 -0.56 -12.80 -12.77
N GLY A 225 -1.88 -12.65 -12.67
CA GLY A 225 -2.77 -13.59 -11.99
C GLY A 225 -2.65 -13.59 -10.46
N ALA A 226 -1.93 -12.63 -9.86
CA ALA A 226 -1.84 -12.53 -8.42
C ALA A 226 -3.20 -12.21 -7.78
N ARG A 227 -3.40 -12.72 -6.57
CA ARG A 227 -4.60 -12.49 -5.75
C ARG A 227 -4.18 -11.98 -4.38
N ILE A 228 -4.80 -10.88 -3.95
CA ILE A 228 -4.63 -10.29 -2.62
C ILE A 228 -6.01 -10.17 -2.01
N GLU A 229 -6.30 -10.97 -0.98
CA GLU A 229 -7.68 -11.08 -0.50
C GLU A 229 -7.80 -11.33 1.01
N GLY A 230 -8.73 -10.60 1.64
CA GLY A 230 -9.01 -10.75 3.07
C GLY A 230 -7.89 -10.28 3.99
N VAL A 231 -7.02 -9.37 3.52
CA VAL A 231 -5.85 -8.89 4.26
C VAL A 231 -6.16 -7.54 4.91
N ASP A 232 -5.67 -7.33 6.13
CA ASP A 232 -5.61 -6.02 6.78
C ASP A 232 -4.31 -5.30 6.37
N VAL A 233 -4.40 -4.17 5.63
CA VAL A 233 -3.24 -3.42 5.11
C VAL A 233 -3.27 -2.00 5.64
N ALA A 234 -2.48 -1.73 6.67
CA ALA A 234 -2.64 -0.49 7.40
C ALA A 234 -1.33 0.20 7.85
N ARG A 235 -1.38 1.53 7.95
CA ARG A 235 -0.31 2.38 8.51
C ARG A 235 1.05 2.16 7.86
N ASN A 236 1.07 1.77 6.58
CA ASN A 236 2.30 1.65 5.81
C ASN A 236 2.78 3.03 5.32
N ASN A 237 4.00 3.11 4.85
CA ASN A 237 4.80 4.29 4.57
C ASN A 237 5.30 5.00 5.85
N ALA A 238 5.71 4.25 6.84
CA ALA A 238 6.24 4.79 8.09
C ALA A 238 7.60 5.49 7.93
N ALA A 239 8.41 5.12 6.93
CA ALA A 239 9.70 5.74 6.63
C ALA A 239 9.55 7.10 5.92
N GLY A 240 8.39 7.38 5.30
CA GLY A 240 8.09 8.67 4.67
C GLY A 240 8.58 8.76 3.23
N TYR A 241 8.49 7.70 2.47
CA TYR A 241 8.67 7.75 1.02
C TYR A 241 7.61 8.64 0.37
N ASP A 242 7.95 9.27 -0.73
CA ASP A 242 7.03 10.11 -1.50
C ASP A 242 5.87 9.23 -2.02
N PRO A 243 4.63 9.50 -1.60
CA PRO A 243 3.49 8.69 -1.98
C PRO A 243 3.08 8.85 -3.46
N TYR A 244 3.57 9.86 -4.15
CA TYR A 244 3.41 10.02 -5.59
C TYR A 244 4.48 9.27 -6.40
N TRP A 245 5.56 8.86 -5.76
CA TRP A 245 6.54 7.97 -6.36
C TRP A 245 6.15 6.51 -6.18
N GLU A 246 6.21 6.00 -4.96
CA GLU A 246 5.82 4.60 -4.66
C GLU A 246 5.72 4.36 -3.16
N ALA A 247 4.56 4.62 -2.57
CA ALA A 247 4.32 4.35 -1.16
C ALA A 247 2.82 4.24 -0.86
N GLY A 248 2.46 3.60 0.24
CA GLY A 248 1.06 3.46 0.67
C GLY A 248 0.66 2.03 1.04
N GLY A 249 -0.57 1.66 0.75
CA GLY A 249 -1.12 0.33 1.10
C GLY A 249 -0.68 -0.76 0.13
N ILE A 250 -1.34 -0.84 -1.04
CA ILE A 250 -1.09 -1.86 -2.07
C ILE A 250 -0.75 -1.15 -3.38
N LYS A 251 0.36 -1.50 -4.02
CA LYS A 251 0.68 -1.03 -5.38
C LYS A 251 1.13 -2.19 -6.27
N ILE A 252 0.40 -2.40 -7.37
CA ILE A 252 0.74 -3.41 -8.39
C ILE A 252 0.91 -2.72 -9.73
N SER A 253 1.96 -3.09 -10.48
CA SER A 253 2.27 -2.52 -11.79
C SER A 253 2.54 -3.60 -12.83
N ALA A 254 2.42 -3.24 -14.12
CA ALA A 254 2.80 -4.05 -15.28
C ALA A 254 2.25 -5.49 -15.22
N SER A 255 1.00 -5.67 -14.77
CA SER A 255 0.44 -6.98 -14.45
C SER A 255 -0.92 -7.20 -15.11
N ALA A 256 -1.25 -8.45 -15.41
CA ALA A 256 -2.52 -8.86 -15.99
C ALA A 256 -3.32 -9.75 -15.05
N ALA A 257 -4.67 -9.63 -15.10
CA ALA A 257 -5.62 -10.47 -14.39
C ALA A 257 -5.40 -10.54 -12.86
N VAL A 258 -5.01 -9.43 -12.26
CA VAL A 258 -4.83 -9.31 -10.81
C VAL A 258 -6.18 -9.15 -10.12
N ILE A 259 -6.36 -9.80 -8.98
CA ILE A 259 -7.55 -9.68 -8.13
C ILE A 259 -7.16 -9.11 -6.77
N ILE A 260 -7.75 -7.98 -6.40
CA ILE A 260 -7.60 -7.35 -5.08
C ILE A 260 -9.00 -7.29 -4.47
N ALA A 261 -9.29 -8.18 -3.53
CA ALA A 261 -10.67 -8.38 -3.08
C ALA A 261 -10.80 -8.59 -1.56
N ARG A 262 -11.88 -8.06 -0.97
CA ARG A 262 -12.25 -8.26 0.44
C ARG A 262 -11.19 -7.83 1.45
N ASN A 263 -10.28 -6.92 1.06
CA ASN A 263 -9.25 -6.39 1.94
C ASN A 263 -9.79 -5.21 2.76
N HIS A 264 -9.20 -4.99 3.93
CA HIS A 264 -9.35 -3.78 4.69
C HIS A 264 -8.05 -2.96 4.55
N VAL A 265 -8.10 -1.85 3.80
CA VAL A 265 -6.92 -1.04 3.47
C VAL A 265 -7.09 0.36 4.05
N HIS A 266 -6.32 0.70 5.11
CA HIS A 266 -6.62 1.91 5.85
C HIS A 266 -5.42 2.60 6.50
N HIS A 267 -5.56 3.91 6.72
CA HIS A 267 -4.57 4.75 7.42
C HIS A 267 -3.15 4.67 6.84
N ASN A 268 -2.99 4.33 5.57
CA ASN A 268 -1.69 4.33 4.93
C ASN A 268 -1.30 5.77 4.55
N ALA A 269 -0.04 6.13 4.73
CA ALA A 269 0.48 7.44 4.36
C ALA A 269 0.78 7.50 2.85
N GLY A 270 -0.26 7.38 2.04
CA GLY A 270 -0.26 7.33 0.59
C GLY A 270 -1.60 6.81 0.06
N PRO A 271 -1.68 6.36 -1.21
CA PRO A 271 -2.86 5.68 -1.75
C PRO A 271 -3.18 4.39 -0.98
N GLY A 272 -4.46 4.06 -0.88
CA GLY A 272 -4.89 2.77 -0.33
C GLY A 272 -4.53 1.63 -1.29
N ILE A 273 -5.10 1.64 -2.49
CA ILE A 273 -4.85 0.64 -3.53
C ILE A 273 -4.50 1.35 -4.83
N TRP A 274 -3.39 0.98 -5.45
CA TRP A 274 -2.91 1.60 -6.67
C TRP A 274 -2.53 0.54 -7.73
N GLY A 275 -3.28 0.51 -8.83
CA GLY A 275 -2.89 -0.20 -10.04
C GLY A 275 -2.22 0.77 -10.99
N ASP A 276 -0.95 0.56 -11.31
CA ASP A 276 -0.11 1.51 -12.04
C ASP A 276 0.58 0.85 -13.23
N ILE A 277 0.74 1.62 -14.28
CA ILE A 277 1.47 1.30 -15.51
C ILE A 277 1.14 -0.07 -16.11
N ASP A 278 0.40 -0.05 -17.20
CA ASP A 278 0.11 -1.23 -18.04
C ASP A 278 -0.60 -2.38 -17.31
N MET A 279 -1.41 -2.09 -16.26
CA MET A 279 -2.32 -3.06 -15.67
C MET A 279 -3.43 -3.45 -16.65
N ILE A 280 -3.86 -4.72 -16.66
CA ILE A 280 -4.88 -5.23 -17.58
C ILE A 280 -5.77 -6.25 -16.91
N GLY A 281 -7.08 -6.07 -17.05
CA GLY A 281 -8.08 -7.01 -16.54
C GLY A 281 -8.06 -7.12 -15.02
N THR A 282 -7.80 -6.02 -14.33
CA THR A 282 -7.72 -5.99 -12.87
C THR A 282 -9.10 -5.92 -12.25
N LEU A 283 -9.34 -6.72 -11.23
CA LEU A 283 -10.56 -6.70 -10.43
C LEU A 283 -10.28 -6.16 -9.02
N TYR A 284 -10.95 -5.05 -8.67
CA TYR A 284 -11.00 -4.49 -7.32
C TYR A 284 -12.40 -4.71 -6.75
N GLU A 285 -12.58 -5.67 -5.86
CA GLU A 285 -13.92 -6.10 -5.46
C GLU A 285 -14.10 -6.20 -3.94
N ALA A 286 -15.19 -5.64 -3.44
CA ALA A 286 -15.61 -5.79 -2.05
C ALA A 286 -14.55 -5.38 -1.01
N ASN A 287 -13.62 -4.48 -1.37
CA ASN A 287 -12.65 -3.95 -0.43
C ASN A 287 -13.29 -2.85 0.43
N ARG A 288 -12.86 -2.75 1.69
CA ARG A 288 -13.06 -1.59 2.52
C ARG A 288 -11.78 -0.75 2.51
N VAL A 289 -11.85 0.45 1.94
CA VAL A 289 -10.67 1.32 1.77
C VAL A 289 -10.97 2.66 2.44
N GLU A 290 -10.28 2.97 3.53
CA GLU A 290 -10.64 4.13 4.33
C GLU A 290 -9.47 4.86 4.96
N GLU A 291 -9.64 6.18 5.09
CA GLU A 291 -8.72 7.06 5.81
C GLU A 291 -7.25 6.93 5.38
N ASN A 292 -7.00 6.67 4.10
CA ASN A 292 -5.67 6.77 3.53
C ASN A 292 -5.36 8.23 3.17
N ASP A 293 -4.08 8.61 3.21
CA ASP A 293 -3.68 10.01 3.02
C ASP A 293 -3.95 10.51 1.60
N LEU A 294 -3.84 9.65 0.59
CA LEU A 294 -4.16 9.98 -0.79
C LEU A 294 -5.40 9.19 -1.29
N ASN A 295 -5.40 8.80 -2.56
CA ASN A 295 -6.55 8.16 -3.18
C ASN A 295 -6.94 6.84 -2.49
N GLY A 296 -8.24 6.54 -2.47
CA GLY A 296 -8.72 5.25 -2.00
C GLY A 296 -8.31 4.13 -2.96
N ILE A 297 -8.89 4.09 -4.16
CA ILE A 297 -8.48 3.22 -5.26
C ILE A 297 -8.06 4.08 -6.43
N MET A 298 -6.83 3.90 -6.92
CA MET A 298 -6.26 4.55 -8.08
C MET A 298 -5.93 3.53 -9.16
N HIS A 299 -6.40 3.77 -10.40
CA HIS A 299 -6.06 2.98 -11.58
C HIS A 299 -5.51 3.91 -12.63
N GLU A 300 -4.18 3.84 -12.84
CA GLU A 300 -3.42 4.81 -13.61
C GLU A 300 -2.69 4.15 -14.78
N ILE A 301 -2.70 4.83 -15.96
CA ILE A 301 -1.94 4.44 -17.16
C ILE A 301 -2.20 2.96 -17.54
N SER A 302 -3.45 2.53 -17.42
CA SER A 302 -3.84 1.11 -17.40
C SER A 302 -5.15 0.89 -18.17
N GLN A 303 -5.68 -0.36 -18.20
CA GLN A 303 -6.90 -0.65 -18.95
C GLN A 303 -7.64 -1.88 -18.45
N ASP A 304 -8.90 -1.99 -18.92
CA ASP A 304 -9.74 -3.19 -18.76
C ASP A 304 -9.95 -3.57 -17.28
N ALA A 305 -10.20 -2.61 -16.40
CA ALA A 305 -10.41 -2.88 -14.98
C ALA A 305 -11.89 -2.85 -14.58
N VAL A 306 -12.21 -3.55 -13.49
CA VAL A 306 -13.50 -3.48 -12.80
C VAL A 306 -13.28 -3.11 -11.34
N ILE A 307 -13.89 -2.01 -10.91
CA ILE A 307 -13.89 -1.52 -9.53
C ILE A 307 -15.32 -1.59 -9.03
N ARG A 308 -15.66 -2.63 -8.26
CA ARG A 308 -17.06 -2.86 -7.88
C ARG A 308 -17.23 -3.28 -6.42
N CYS A 309 -18.40 -2.97 -5.88
CA CYS A 309 -18.84 -3.38 -4.55
C CYS A 309 -17.88 -2.95 -3.43
N ASN A 310 -17.01 -1.95 -3.66
CA ASN A 310 -16.11 -1.47 -2.64
C ASN A 310 -16.79 -0.43 -1.74
N VAL A 311 -16.31 -0.32 -0.52
CA VAL A 311 -16.68 0.70 0.46
C VAL A 311 -15.46 1.62 0.62
N LEU A 312 -15.54 2.83 0.07
CA LEU A 312 -14.45 3.81 0.11
C LEU A 312 -14.86 4.99 0.99
N VAL A 313 -14.12 5.22 2.08
CA VAL A 313 -14.56 6.16 3.11
C VAL A 313 -13.43 7.08 3.52
N ARG A 314 -13.63 8.38 3.34
CA ARG A 314 -12.77 9.46 3.83
C ARG A 314 -11.27 9.31 3.49
N ASN A 315 -10.95 8.77 2.31
CA ASN A 315 -9.59 8.84 1.78
C ASN A 315 -9.27 10.27 1.32
N GLY A 316 -7.99 10.60 1.18
CA GLY A 316 -7.55 11.95 0.86
C GLY A 316 -7.38 12.82 2.09
N ARG A 317 -6.86 12.27 3.19
CA ARG A 317 -6.72 12.97 4.47
C ARG A 317 -5.81 14.19 4.42
N VAL A 318 -4.90 14.26 3.47
CA VAL A 318 -4.01 15.43 3.30
C VAL A 318 -4.72 16.68 2.78
N GLY A 319 -6.00 16.59 2.44
CA GLY A 319 -6.80 17.72 1.97
C GLY A 319 -7.38 17.51 0.58
N ARG A 320 -7.69 18.59 -0.13
CA ARG A 320 -8.17 18.63 -1.51
C ARG A 320 -7.37 19.63 -2.31
N ASP A 321 -6.99 19.25 -3.50
CA ASP A 321 -6.50 20.15 -4.52
C ASP A 321 -7.11 19.73 -5.84
N TRP A 322 -7.96 20.59 -6.44
CA TRP A 322 -8.73 20.33 -7.63
C TRP A 322 -9.46 18.97 -7.53
N LEU A 323 -9.17 17.98 -8.40
CA LEU A 323 -9.77 16.65 -8.43
C LEU A 323 -8.97 15.60 -7.61
N LEU A 324 -7.88 15.99 -6.95
CA LEU A 324 -7.00 15.11 -6.18
C LEU A 324 -6.92 15.53 -4.70
N PRO A 325 -6.68 14.57 -3.82
CA PRO A 325 -6.92 13.13 -3.97
C PRO A 325 -8.41 12.79 -4.01
N SER A 326 -8.74 11.55 -4.39
CA SER A 326 -10.13 11.10 -4.53
C SER A 326 -10.39 9.70 -3.97
N GLN A 327 -11.65 9.35 -3.74
CA GLN A 327 -12.02 8.01 -3.30
C GLN A 327 -11.73 6.97 -4.40
N VAL A 328 -12.09 7.30 -5.64
CA VAL A 328 -11.72 6.52 -6.82
C VAL A 328 -11.13 7.46 -7.87
N LEU A 329 -9.93 7.15 -8.32
CA LEU A 329 -9.24 7.84 -9.40
C LEU A 329 -9.00 6.90 -10.58
N ILE A 330 -9.47 7.32 -11.75
CA ILE A 330 -9.12 6.71 -13.05
C ILE A 330 -8.31 7.75 -13.83
N GLN A 331 -7.01 7.47 -14.04
CA GLN A 331 -6.12 8.45 -14.68
C GLN A 331 -5.43 7.82 -15.90
N ASN A 332 -5.51 8.49 -17.05
CA ASN A 332 -4.90 8.01 -18.29
C ASN A 332 -5.21 6.55 -18.60
N SER A 333 -6.41 6.11 -18.26
CA SER A 333 -6.84 4.71 -18.33
C SER A 333 -8.15 4.56 -19.09
N ARG A 334 -8.32 3.42 -19.77
CA ARG A 334 -9.47 3.17 -20.63
C ARG A 334 -10.17 1.86 -20.31
N ASN A 335 -11.46 1.79 -20.71
CA ASN A 335 -12.32 0.62 -20.54
C ASN A 335 -12.41 0.15 -19.08
N VAL A 336 -12.49 1.10 -18.15
CA VAL A 336 -12.64 0.84 -16.72
C VAL A 336 -14.11 0.95 -16.34
N GLN A 337 -14.60 -0.03 -15.57
CA GLN A 337 -15.94 -0.03 -15.02
C GLN A 337 -15.88 0.24 -13.53
N VAL A 338 -16.46 1.36 -13.09
CA VAL A 338 -16.60 1.75 -11.68
C VAL A 338 -18.08 1.60 -11.31
N GLU A 339 -18.45 0.51 -10.65
CA GLU A 339 -19.86 0.20 -10.47
C GLU A 339 -20.23 -0.33 -9.08
N ARG A 340 -21.41 0.12 -8.62
CA ARG A 340 -22.00 -0.35 -7.35
C ARG A 340 -21.05 -0.21 -6.15
N ASN A 341 -20.27 0.88 -6.10
CA ASN A 341 -19.46 1.20 -4.94
C ASN A 341 -20.23 2.14 -3.99
N TYR A 342 -19.94 2.05 -2.71
CA TYR A 342 -20.29 3.06 -1.73
C TYR A 342 -19.06 3.97 -1.52
N VAL A 343 -19.27 5.27 -1.70
CA VAL A 343 -18.21 6.28 -1.65
C VAL A 343 -18.62 7.37 -0.67
N GLU A 344 -17.82 7.61 0.36
CA GLU A 344 -18.01 8.69 1.31
C GLU A 344 -16.86 9.70 1.23
N VAL A 345 -17.15 10.90 0.78
CA VAL A 345 -16.23 12.03 0.74
C VAL A 345 -16.23 12.71 2.11
N GLY A 346 -15.06 12.77 2.75
CA GLY A 346 -14.91 13.35 4.10
C GLY A 346 -15.09 14.86 4.11
N ALA A 347 -15.42 15.41 5.28
CA ALA A 347 -15.44 16.85 5.47
C ALA A 347 -14.01 17.41 5.38
N GLY A 348 -13.82 18.40 4.50
CA GLY A 348 -12.52 19.06 4.28
C GLY A 348 -11.47 18.24 3.53
N SER A 349 -11.77 16.99 3.10
CA SER A 349 -10.76 16.10 2.54
C SER A 349 -11.29 15.22 1.41
N GLY A 350 -10.43 14.97 0.42
CA GLY A 350 -10.70 14.10 -0.70
C GLY A 350 -11.81 14.54 -1.65
N ASN A 351 -11.93 13.83 -2.75
CA ASN A 351 -12.99 13.96 -3.76
C ASN A 351 -13.74 12.62 -3.90
N GLY A 352 -14.78 12.58 -4.71
CA GLY A 352 -15.58 11.39 -4.94
C GLY A 352 -14.97 10.43 -5.97
N ILE A 353 -15.71 10.16 -7.05
CA ILE A 353 -15.24 9.37 -8.20
C ILE A 353 -14.78 10.35 -9.28
N VAL A 354 -13.53 10.22 -9.72
CA VAL A 354 -12.89 11.18 -10.62
C VAL A 354 -12.16 10.47 -11.72
N LEU A 355 -12.29 11.02 -12.92
CA LEU A 355 -11.51 10.66 -14.09
C LEU A 355 -10.58 11.83 -14.42
N ILE A 356 -9.31 11.57 -14.69
CA ILE A 356 -8.34 12.61 -15.04
C ILE A 356 -7.58 12.21 -16.31
N GLN A 357 -7.42 13.18 -17.22
CA GLN A 357 -6.52 13.08 -18.34
C GLN A 357 -5.31 14.00 -18.15
N GLU A 358 -4.14 13.44 -18.34
CA GLU A 358 -2.87 14.16 -18.45
C GLU A 358 -2.17 13.81 -19.77
N GLU A 359 -1.16 14.58 -20.15
CA GLU A 359 -0.28 14.23 -21.25
C GLU A 359 0.73 13.15 -20.81
N ARG A 360 0.42 11.89 -21.12
CA ARG A 360 1.22 10.71 -20.72
C ARG A 360 1.73 9.91 -21.94
N GLY A 361 1.58 10.45 -23.15
CA GLY A 361 2.04 9.82 -24.38
C GLY A 361 1.37 8.48 -24.67
N SER A 362 2.16 7.53 -25.16
CA SER A 362 1.68 6.20 -25.55
C SER A 362 2.49 5.11 -24.88
N GLY A 363 1.88 3.97 -24.64
CA GLY A 363 2.50 2.74 -24.17
C GLY A 363 2.46 1.63 -25.22
N ALA A 364 2.82 0.41 -24.84
CA ALA A 364 2.84 -0.75 -25.74
C ALA A 364 1.46 -1.07 -26.36
N ARG A 365 0.38 -0.53 -25.77
CA ARG A 365 -1.00 -0.77 -26.20
C ARG A 365 -1.70 0.47 -26.78
N GLY A 366 -0.94 1.45 -27.19
CA GLY A 366 -1.41 2.69 -27.79
C GLY A 366 -1.47 3.88 -26.84
N PRO A 367 -2.22 4.94 -27.20
CA PRO A 367 -2.29 6.16 -26.42
C PRO A 367 -2.82 5.92 -24.99
N ARG A 368 -2.27 6.65 -24.03
CA ARG A 368 -2.69 6.63 -22.62
C ARG A 368 -3.79 7.66 -22.40
N GLU A 369 -5.01 7.27 -22.69
CA GLU A 369 -6.18 8.14 -22.73
C GLU A 369 -7.25 7.70 -21.73
N THR A 370 -7.89 8.66 -21.08
CA THR A 370 -9.01 8.44 -20.15
C THR A 370 -10.32 8.36 -20.92
N ARG A 371 -10.61 7.23 -21.55
CA ARG A 371 -11.74 7.05 -22.45
C ARG A 371 -12.44 5.70 -22.27
N ASP A 372 -13.64 5.61 -22.80
CA ASP A 372 -14.47 4.40 -22.81
C ASP A 372 -14.75 3.85 -21.40
N ASN A 373 -14.65 4.69 -20.38
CA ASN A 373 -14.89 4.31 -18.99
C ASN A 373 -16.38 4.41 -18.67
N LEU A 374 -16.84 3.55 -17.75
CA LEU A 374 -18.22 3.50 -17.26
C LEU A 374 -18.25 3.68 -15.74
N VAL A 375 -18.90 4.75 -15.28
CA VAL A 375 -19.17 4.98 -13.86
C VAL A 375 -20.68 4.80 -13.64
N ARG A 376 -21.11 3.69 -12.99
CA ARG A 376 -22.52 3.32 -12.95
C ARG A 376 -22.99 2.82 -11.59
N GLY A 377 -24.18 3.29 -11.18
CA GLY A 377 -24.91 2.75 -10.04
C GLY A 377 -24.17 2.88 -8.70
N ASN A 378 -23.23 3.83 -8.57
CA ASN A 378 -22.53 4.10 -7.35
C ASN A 378 -23.38 4.98 -6.43
N ILE A 379 -23.16 4.84 -5.11
CA ILE A 379 -23.70 5.73 -4.09
C ILE A 379 -22.56 6.60 -3.59
N VAL A 380 -22.66 7.92 -3.78
CA VAL A 380 -21.66 8.89 -3.38
C VAL A 380 -22.24 9.83 -2.33
N VAL A 381 -21.59 9.92 -1.19
CA VAL A 381 -22.02 10.73 -0.04
C VAL A 381 -21.00 11.83 0.21
N HIS A 382 -21.42 13.08 0.10
CA HIS A 382 -20.61 14.24 0.48
C HIS A 382 -20.95 14.66 1.91
N ARG A 383 -19.93 14.82 2.78
CA ARG A 383 -20.11 15.22 4.17
C ARG A 383 -20.02 16.73 4.40
N ASP A 384 -19.55 17.45 3.40
CA ASP A 384 -19.51 18.92 3.40
C ASP A 384 -19.85 19.48 2.01
N ALA A 385 -19.77 20.79 1.88
CA ALA A 385 -20.01 21.53 0.65
C ALA A 385 -18.90 21.39 -0.40
N GLY A 386 -17.80 20.67 -0.10
CA GLY A 386 -16.66 20.48 -0.99
C GLY A 386 -16.60 19.08 -1.61
N GLY A 387 -15.57 18.90 -2.42
CA GLY A 387 -15.30 17.63 -3.13
C GLY A 387 -16.04 17.51 -4.46
N TRP A 388 -15.34 16.92 -5.41
CA TRP A 388 -15.75 16.81 -6.80
C TRP A 388 -16.04 15.37 -7.20
N ASN A 389 -16.87 15.23 -8.22
CA ASN A 389 -17.02 14.04 -9.06
C ASN A 389 -16.87 14.48 -10.51
N GLY A 390 -16.53 13.56 -11.41
CA GLY A 390 -16.57 13.83 -12.82
C GLY A 390 -15.26 13.62 -13.55
N PHE A 391 -15.08 14.37 -14.64
CA PHE A 391 -13.96 14.25 -15.55
C PHE A 391 -13.28 15.60 -15.75
N GLY A 392 -11.96 15.64 -15.55
CA GLY A 392 -11.14 16.81 -15.76
C GLY A 392 -9.85 16.52 -16.53
N THR A 393 -9.23 17.61 -17.02
CA THR A 393 -7.97 17.54 -17.76
C THR A 393 -6.94 18.44 -17.07
N VAL A 394 -5.71 18.01 -16.97
CA VAL A 394 -4.58 18.86 -16.62
C VAL A 394 -4.11 19.59 -17.88
N ALA A 395 -3.59 20.80 -17.74
CA ALA A 395 -3.27 21.76 -18.79
C ALA A 395 -2.83 21.13 -20.14
N ASP A 396 -3.30 21.68 -21.23
CA ASP A 396 -3.03 21.31 -22.63
C ASP A 396 -3.63 19.99 -23.15
N ALA A 397 -4.38 19.27 -22.36
CA ALA A 397 -5.09 18.07 -22.81
C ALA A 397 -6.41 18.40 -23.55
N SER A 398 -6.40 19.39 -24.41
CA SER A 398 -7.60 19.91 -25.11
C SER A 398 -8.34 18.85 -25.96
N ALA A 399 -7.65 17.80 -26.40
CA ALA A 399 -8.26 16.68 -27.10
C ALA A 399 -9.09 15.76 -26.20
N ALA A 400 -8.84 15.77 -24.90
CA ALA A 400 -9.53 14.93 -23.94
C ALA A 400 -11.02 15.25 -23.80
N ASP A 401 -11.44 16.46 -24.18
CA ASP A 401 -12.83 16.86 -24.20
C ASP A 401 -13.69 16.06 -25.18
N LEU A 402 -13.05 15.33 -26.09
CA LEU A 402 -13.72 14.54 -27.11
C LEU A 402 -13.79 13.04 -26.79
N TRP A 403 -13.19 12.58 -25.68
CA TRP A 403 -13.12 11.16 -25.39
C TRP A 403 -14.37 10.64 -24.70
N PRO A 404 -15.01 9.59 -25.24
CA PRO A 404 -16.25 9.07 -24.70
C PRO A 404 -16.03 8.39 -23.36
N ASN A 405 -16.69 8.89 -22.34
CA ASN A 405 -16.89 8.22 -21.05
C ASN A 405 -18.40 8.19 -20.77
N ARG A 406 -18.84 7.33 -19.88
CA ARG A 406 -20.26 7.21 -19.52
C ARG A 406 -20.45 7.27 -18.02
N TRP A 407 -21.43 8.06 -17.61
CA TRP A 407 -21.83 8.26 -16.22
C TRP A 407 -23.31 7.95 -16.13
N GLU A 408 -23.68 6.87 -15.43
CA GLU A 408 -25.03 6.32 -15.51
C GLU A 408 -25.60 5.96 -14.13
N ALA A 409 -26.75 6.52 -13.79
CA ALA A 409 -27.58 6.10 -12.65
C ALA A 409 -26.87 6.09 -11.30
N ASN A 410 -25.92 7.00 -11.05
CA ASN A 410 -25.32 7.18 -9.75
C ASN A 410 -26.26 7.98 -8.83
N ILE A 411 -26.13 7.80 -7.52
CA ILE A 411 -26.91 8.50 -6.51
C ILE A 411 -25.95 9.31 -5.64
N TYR A 412 -26.20 10.62 -5.56
CA TYR A 412 -25.41 11.54 -4.73
C TYR A 412 -26.22 12.04 -3.54
N TYR A 413 -25.67 11.88 -2.36
CA TYR A 413 -26.15 12.54 -1.16
C TYR A 413 -25.29 13.77 -0.90
N VAL A 414 -25.88 14.95 -0.87
CA VAL A 414 -25.19 16.23 -0.65
C VAL A 414 -25.82 16.95 0.53
N PRO A 415 -25.07 17.73 1.33
CA PRO A 415 -25.58 18.38 2.53
C PRO A 415 -26.60 19.50 2.22
N ASP A 416 -26.43 20.21 1.11
CA ASP A 416 -27.30 21.30 0.67
C ASP A 416 -27.31 21.42 -0.86
N GLU A 417 -28.11 22.35 -1.40
CA GLU A 417 -28.27 22.57 -2.84
C GLU A 417 -27.22 23.49 -3.47
N GLY A 418 -26.51 24.25 -2.64
CA GLY A 418 -25.65 25.34 -3.11
C GLY A 418 -24.36 24.92 -3.84
N PRO A 419 -23.61 23.94 -3.32
CA PRO A 419 -22.31 23.61 -3.89
C PRO A 419 -22.39 22.86 -5.22
N VAL A 420 -21.41 23.15 -6.07
CA VAL A 420 -21.16 22.39 -7.29
C VAL A 420 -20.22 21.25 -6.97
N HIS A 421 -20.69 20.01 -7.12
CA HIS A 421 -19.92 18.80 -6.86
C HIS A 421 -19.52 18.04 -8.14
N TRP A 422 -19.71 18.66 -9.29
CA TRP A 422 -19.52 17.98 -10.59
C TRP A 422 -18.63 18.79 -11.52
N MET A 423 -17.70 18.09 -12.14
CA MET A 423 -16.83 18.63 -13.17
C MET A 423 -16.88 17.71 -14.39
N PHE A 424 -17.24 18.26 -15.54
CA PHE A 424 -17.24 17.52 -16.81
C PHE A 424 -16.70 18.40 -17.93
N GLY A 425 -15.78 17.83 -18.71
CA GLY A 425 -15.06 18.57 -19.74
C GLY A 425 -14.18 19.67 -19.16
N GLY A 426 -13.56 19.43 -17.98
CA GLY A 426 -12.72 20.42 -17.30
C GLY A 426 -13.46 21.63 -16.71
N VAL A 427 -14.81 21.65 -16.76
CA VAL A 427 -15.64 22.78 -16.32
C VAL A 427 -16.60 22.35 -15.22
N PRO A 428 -16.73 23.15 -14.12
CA PRO A 428 -17.78 22.94 -13.11
C PRO A 428 -19.17 22.94 -13.73
N ARG A 429 -20.03 22.02 -13.30
CA ARG A 429 -21.39 21.84 -13.80
C ARG A 429 -22.41 21.90 -12.67
N HIS A 430 -23.48 22.65 -12.89
CA HIS A 430 -24.62 22.66 -11.98
C HIS A 430 -25.49 21.42 -12.16
N TRP A 431 -26.21 21.06 -11.09
CA TRP A 431 -27.06 19.86 -11.09
C TRP A 431 -28.05 19.83 -12.25
N ASP A 432 -28.66 20.97 -12.56
CA ASP A 432 -29.67 21.06 -13.63
C ASP A 432 -29.11 20.71 -15.02
N GLU A 433 -27.82 20.93 -15.23
CA GLU A 433 -27.14 20.53 -16.46
C GLU A 433 -26.99 19.02 -16.58
N LEU A 434 -27.02 18.29 -15.44
CA LEU A 434 -26.90 16.82 -15.40
C LEU A 434 -28.24 16.11 -15.55
N GLN A 435 -29.36 16.85 -15.61
CA GLN A 435 -30.68 16.26 -15.76
C GLN A 435 -30.87 15.63 -17.15
N GLY A 436 -31.43 14.39 -17.17
CA GLY A 436 -31.61 13.64 -18.39
C GLY A 436 -30.29 13.12 -18.99
N ARG A 437 -30.30 12.95 -20.32
CA ARG A 437 -29.11 12.53 -21.05
C ARG A 437 -28.32 13.76 -21.49
N LYS A 438 -27.15 13.96 -20.90
CA LYS A 438 -26.24 15.06 -21.24
C LYS A 438 -24.91 14.53 -21.74
N ALA A 439 -24.29 15.28 -22.65
CA ALA A 439 -22.93 15.00 -23.12
C ALA A 439 -22.04 16.22 -22.83
N PHE A 440 -20.91 15.98 -22.16
CA PHE A 440 -19.93 16.99 -21.83
C PHE A 440 -18.56 16.52 -22.31
N GLY A 441 -17.99 17.21 -23.33
CA GLY A 441 -16.69 16.83 -23.88
C GLY A 441 -16.60 15.33 -24.23
N GLY A 442 -17.59 14.80 -24.99
CA GLY A 442 -17.65 13.37 -25.28
C GLY A 442 -18.18 12.46 -24.15
N THR A 443 -18.17 12.90 -22.91
CA THR A 443 -18.72 12.15 -21.78
C THR A 443 -20.24 12.27 -21.75
N VAL A 444 -20.94 11.13 -21.67
CA VAL A 444 -22.40 11.07 -21.56
C VAL A 444 -22.81 10.85 -20.12
N VAL A 445 -23.68 11.73 -19.60
CA VAL A 445 -24.24 11.66 -18.24
C VAL A 445 -25.75 11.44 -18.32
N GLN A 446 -26.27 10.43 -17.65
CA GLN A 446 -27.71 10.12 -17.69
C GLN A 446 -28.19 9.37 -16.44
N GLY A 447 -29.43 9.65 -16.04
CA GLY A 447 -30.10 8.93 -14.96
C GLY A 447 -29.52 9.16 -13.56
N GLU A 448 -28.74 10.21 -13.39
CA GLU A 448 -28.15 10.61 -12.10
C GLU A 448 -29.24 11.10 -11.13
N ARG A 449 -29.05 10.84 -9.84
CA ARG A 449 -29.98 11.27 -8.78
C ARG A 449 -29.25 12.03 -7.69
N ARG A 450 -29.77 13.19 -7.30
CA ARG A 450 -29.30 13.99 -6.15
C ARG A 450 -30.33 13.94 -5.02
N LEU A 451 -29.88 13.66 -3.82
CA LEU A 451 -30.67 13.67 -2.59
C LEU A 451 -30.03 14.68 -1.61
N VAL A 452 -30.79 15.69 -1.22
CA VAL A 452 -30.31 16.82 -0.39
C VAL A 452 -30.76 16.64 1.06
N GLY A 453 -29.89 17.00 2.01
CA GLY A 453 -30.17 16.98 3.44
C GLY A 453 -29.40 15.91 4.21
N THR A 454 -29.89 15.53 5.39
CA THR A 454 -29.25 14.51 6.22
C THR A 454 -29.18 13.17 5.51
N THR A 455 -27.97 12.65 5.35
CA THR A 455 -27.75 11.34 4.77
C THR A 455 -28.29 10.24 5.70
N PRO A 456 -29.23 9.42 5.29
CA PRO A 456 -29.64 8.26 6.07
C PRO A 456 -28.49 7.25 6.16
N ALA A 457 -28.62 6.27 7.06
CA ALA A 457 -27.73 5.13 7.08
C ALA A 457 -27.87 4.37 5.73
N VAL A 458 -26.91 4.58 4.83
CA VAL A 458 -26.94 3.98 3.49
C VAL A 458 -26.18 2.67 3.54
N LYS A 459 -26.79 1.60 3.05
CA LYS A 459 -26.12 0.31 2.89
C LYS A 459 -25.30 0.33 1.59
N PRO A 460 -24.08 -0.25 1.58
CA PRO A 460 -23.37 -0.53 0.35
C PRO A 460 -24.26 -1.30 -0.64
N PRO A 461 -24.15 -1.02 -1.94
CA PRO A 461 -25.05 -1.60 -2.97
C PRO A 461 -24.82 -3.09 -3.25
N CYS A 462 -23.86 -3.71 -2.59
CA CYS A 462 -23.58 -5.13 -2.57
C CYS A 462 -23.43 -5.58 -1.11
#